data_4d2a59ed4fa556574caa8f88476618dd
#
_entry.id   4d2a59ed4fa556574caa8f88476618dd
#
_cell.length_a   1.000
_cell.length_b   1.000
_cell.length_c   1.000
_cell.angle_alpha   90.00
_cell.angle_beta   90.00
_cell.angle_gamma   90.00
#
_symmetry.space_group_name_H-M   'P 1'
#
loop_
_entity.id
_entity.type
_entity.pdbx_description
1 polymer ?
#
loop_
_entity_poly.entity_id
_entity_poly.type
_entity_poly.pdbx_seq_one_letter_code
_entity_poly.pdbx_strand_id
1 'polypeptide(L)'
;MKLGVVGLPNVGKSTLFNAITKAGAQAANYPFCTIEPNTGMVMVPDSRLDVLADMYHPKKVTPTTIEFVDIAGLVKGASHGEGLGNKFLSHIREVDAIVHVVRCFEDENIIHVDGSIDPARDIETINLELIFADMESIQRRKDKALKSFRGGDKKAGVEVDLADRLYNHLESGKPARTCPMDDEEREVVNSWFLLTTKPVIYAANIAEDALGGDLSDIPGLDKVDGIAKSEGAEMLVISAAIEEEIAQMDAEEKAEFLEGLGIGQSGLDRLITACYRLLGLISFLTAGEDECRAWTIKNGTKAPQAAGKIHTDFERGFIRAEIVPFDTLVELGSMAACKEKGLVRSEGKEYVMKDGDITLFRFHV
;
A
#
# COMPACT_ATOMS: atom_id res chain seq x y z
N MET A 1 2.65 8.73 0.87
CA MET A 1 1.76 7.80 0.16
C MET A 1 0.76 7.29 1.15
N LYS A 2 -0.51 7.29 0.76
CA LYS A 2 -1.63 7.03 1.66
C LYS A 2 -2.40 5.79 1.22
N LEU A 3 -2.74 4.95 2.17
CA LEU A 3 -3.56 3.75 1.99
C LEU A 3 -4.91 3.99 2.65
N GLY A 4 -5.99 3.85 1.90
CA GLY A 4 -7.35 3.96 2.44
C GLY A 4 -7.83 2.62 2.99
N VAL A 5 -8.16 2.57 4.26
CA VAL A 5 -8.81 1.39 4.85
C VAL A 5 -10.31 1.51 4.66
N VAL A 6 -10.90 0.60 3.89
CA VAL A 6 -12.32 0.58 3.57
C VAL A 6 -12.97 -0.72 4.00
N GLY A 7 -14.27 -0.72 4.18
CA GLY A 7 -15.08 -1.90 4.51
C GLY A 7 -16.48 -1.49 4.92
N LEU A 8 -17.41 -2.42 4.85
CA LEU A 8 -18.76 -2.24 5.36
C LEU A 8 -18.75 -2.05 6.90
N PRO A 9 -19.81 -1.54 7.49
CA PRO A 9 -19.90 -1.48 8.95
C PRO A 9 -19.77 -2.87 9.58
N ASN A 10 -19.13 -2.93 10.75
CA ASN A 10 -18.98 -4.15 11.57
C ASN A 10 -18.16 -5.30 10.94
N VAL A 11 -17.23 -4.96 10.03
CA VAL A 11 -16.28 -5.94 9.42
C VAL A 11 -14.95 -6.04 10.19
N GLY A 12 -14.78 -5.28 11.28
CA GLY A 12 -13.51 -5.19 12.02
C GLY A 12 -12.57 -4.08 11.52
N LYS A 13 -13.05 -3.18 10.65
CA LYS A 13 -12.27 -2.06 10.10
C LYS A 13 -11.67 -1.16 11.19
N SER A 14 -12.48 -0.74 12.16
CA SER A 14 -12.02 0.13 13.25
C SER A 14 -11.05 -0.59 14.19
N THR A 15 -11.26 -1.87 14.45
CA THR A 15 -10.34 -2.72 15.25
C THR A 15 -8.98 -2.81 14.56
N LEU A 16 -8.96 -3.10 13.26
CA LEU A 16 -7.72 -3.12 12.48
C LEU A 16 -7.04 -1.74 12.46
N PHE A 17 -7.82 -0.67 12.29
CA PHE A 17 -7.26 0.69 12.28
C PHE A 17 -6.72 1.09 13.67
N ASN A 18 -7.33 0.64 14.75
CA ASN A 18 -6.80 0.81 16.11
C ASN A 18 -5.45 0.08 16.28
N ALA A 19 -5.35 -1.16 15.78
CA ALA A 19 -4.07 -1.89 15.77
C ALA A 19 -2.99 -1.11 15.01
N ILE A 20 -3.32 -0.58 13.83
CA ILE A 20 -2.44 0.27 13.03
C ILE A 20 -2.00 1.52 13.81
N THR A 21 -2.93 2.23 14.44
CA THR A 21 -2.60 3.47 15.17
C THR A 21 -1.82 3.22 16.44
N LYS A 22 -2.07 2.13 17.14
CA LYS A 22 -1.30 1.71 18.34
C LYS A 22 0.14 1.34 17.95
N ALA A 23 0.31 0.51 16.92
CA ALA A 23 1.64 0.21 16.36
C ALA A 23 2.36 1.47 15.86
N GLY A 24 1.61 2.44 15.34
CA GLY A 24 2.11 3.73 14.88
C GLY A 24 2.50 4.71 15.99
N ALA A 25 2.08 4.50 17.24
CA ALA A 25 2.48 5.37 18.36
C ALA A 25 4.00 5.39 18.55
N GLN A 26 4.70 4.31 18.24
CA GLN A 26 6.16 4.25 18.22
C GLN A 26 6.75 5.10 17.06
N ALA A 27 6.05 5.22 15.95
CA ALA A 27 6.47 6.02 14.79
C ALA A 27 6.33 7.53 15.03
N ALA A 28 5.46 7.98 15.93
CA ALA A 28 5.22 9.39 16.25
C ALA A 28 6.46 10.12 16.79
N ASN A 29 7.45 9.39 17.30
CA ASN A 29 8.72 9.94 17.78
C ASN A 29 9.70 10.31 16.65
N TYR A 30 9.38 9.98 15.38
CA TYR A 30 10.24 10.34 14.25
C TYR A 30 9.86 11.71 13.66
N PRO A 31 10.85 12.50 13.18
CA PRO A 31 10.61 13.81 12.57
C PRO A 31 9.66 13.71 11.37
N PHE A 32 8.74 14.68 11.23
CA PHE A 32 7.76 14.80 10.14
C PHE A 32 6.50 13.95 10.24
N CYS A 33 6.23 13.27 11.36
CA CYS A 33 4.94 12.64 11.59
C CYS A 33 3.94 13.67 12.15
N THR A 34 3.03 14.13 11.30
CA THR A 34 1.88 14.94 11.74
C THR A 34 0.73 13.98 12.08
N ILE A 35 0.16 14.09 13.27
CA ILE A 35 -1.01 13.30 13.66
C ILE A 35 -2.24 14.06 13.17
N GLU A 36 -2.84 13.58 12.07
CA GLU A 36 -4.15 14.04 11.62
C GLU A 36 -5.25 13.09 12.14
N PRO A 37 -6.46 13.59 12.42
CA PRO A 37 -7.58 12.72 12.76
C PRO A 37 -7.82 11.68 11.66
N ASN A 38 -8.08 10.43 12.06
CA ASN A 38 -8.30 9.29 11.15
C ASN A 38 -7.09 8.91 10.26
N THR A 39 -5.87 9.28 10.64
CA THR A 39 -4.65 8.80 10.00
C THR A 39 -3.76 8.04 10.99
N GLY A 40 -3.13 6.97 10.51
CA GLY A 40 -2.17 6.17 11.25
C GLY A 40 -0.88 6.03 10.46
N MET A 41 0.24 6.48 11.06
CA MET A 41 1.58 6.27 10.49
C MET A 41 2.17 5.02 11.11
N VAL A 42 2.63 4.06 10.30
CA VAL A 42 3.29 2.84 10.80
C VAL A 42 4.65 2.65 10.17
N MET A 43 5.54 2.05 10.93
CA MET A 43 6.85 1.64 10.46
C MET A 43 6.70 0.44 9.51
N VAL A 44 7.45 0.47 8.41
CA VAL A 44 7.56 -0.68 7.50
C VAL A 44 8.59 -1.64 8.10
N PRO A 45 8.19 -2.90 8.39
CA PRO A 45 9.13 -3.89 8.88
C PRO A 45 10.25 -4.14 7.85
N ASP A 46 11.49 -4.01 8.28
CA ASP A 46 12.66 -4.26 7.44
C ASP A 46 13.80 -4.85 8.28
N SER A 47 13.94 -6.17 8.30
CA SER A 47 14.95 -6.88 9.06
C SER A 47 16.41 -6.53 8.65
N ARG A 48 16.59 -5.91 7.49
CA ARG A 48 17.91 -5.44 7.05
C ARG A 48 18.43 -4.31 7.93
N LEU A 49 17.53 -3.49 8.49
CA LEU A 49 17.93 -2.45 9.44
C LEU A 49 18.45 -3.02 10.76
N ASP A 50 17.87 -4.12 11.25
CA ASP A 50 18.32 -4.77 12.48
C ASP A 50 19.73 -5.32 12.27
N VAL A 51 19.97 -6.00 11.14
CA VAL A 51 21.30 -6.50 10.79
C VAL A 51 22.32 -5.37 10.67
N LEU A 52 21.96 -4.25 10.04
CA LEU A 52 22.84 -3.09 9.94
C LEU A 52 23.09 -2.42 11.30
N ALA A 53 22.09 -2.41 12.17
CA ALA A 53 22.24 -1.91 13.54
C ALA A 53 23.24 -2.74 14.34
N ASP A 54 23.18 -4.07 14.21
CA ASP A 54 24.14 -4.98 14.84
C ASP A 54 25.56 -4.85 14.27
N MET A 55 25.69 -4.52 12.98
CA MET A 55 27.00 -4.34 12.34
C MET A 55 27.67 -2.99 12.67
N TYR A 56 26.88 -1.91 12.72
CA TYR A 56 27.41 -0.56 12.82
C TYR A 56 27.25 0.07 14.20
N HIS A 57 26.44 -0.52 15.10
CA HIS A 57 26.09 0.01 16.42
C HIS A 57 25.74 1.50 16.38
N PRO A 58 24.77 1.91 15.53
CA PRO A 58 24.46 3.31 15.29
C PRO A 58 23.81 3.96 16.50
N LYS A 59 23.96 5.29 16.61
CA LYS A 59 23.26 6.07 17.64
C LYS A 59 21.73 6.07 17.41
N LYS A 60 21.32 5.85 16.15
CA LYS A 60 19.91 5.87 15.73
C LYS A 60 19.62 4.90 14.60
N VAL A 61 18.48 4.23 14.70
CA VAL A 61 17.92 3.42 13.61
C VAL A 61 16.61 4.08 13.16
N THR A 62 16.46 4.33 11.85
CA THR A 62 15.28 5.01 11.31
C THR A 62 14.66 4.16 10.19
N PRO A 63 13.55 3.47 10.47
CA PRO A 63 12.80 2.73 9.45
C PRO A 63 12.02 3.68 8.53
N THR A 64 11.51 3.15 7.42
CA THR A 64 10.53 3.86 6.60
C THR A 64 9.14 3.79 7.24
N THR A 65 8.25 4.70 6.83
CA THR A 65 6.87 4.70 7.29
C THR A 65 5.90 4.80 6.12
N ILE A 66 4.71 4.23 6.30
CA ILE A 66 3.56 4.43 5.41
C ILE A 66 2.36 4.95 6.21
N GLU A 67 1.46 5.61 5.52
CA GLU A 67 0.29 6.26 6.11
C GLU A 67 -0.98 5.50 5.74
N PHE A 68 -1.75 5.13 6.75
CA PHE A 68 -3.10 4.59 6.60
C PHE A 68 -4.13 5.66 6.97
N VAL A 69 -5.22 5.70 6.21
CA VAL A 69 -6.35 6.62 6.42
C VAL A 69 -7.60 5.79 6.67
N ASP A 70 -8.26 6.00 7.81
CA ASP A 70 -9.56 5.39 8.06
C ASP A 70 -10.62 6.10 7.22
N ILE A 71 -11.14 5.39 6.22
CA ILE A 71 -12.23 5.90 5.39
C ILE A 71 -13.54 5.43 6.00
N ALA A 72 -14.38 6.39 6.40
CA ALA A 72 -15.68 6.10 7.00
C ALA A 72 -16.47 5.09 6.16
N GLY A 73 -17.09 4.13 6.84
CA GLY A 73 -17.78 3.02 6.18
C GLY A 73 -18.83 3.48 5.17
N LEU A 74 -18.91 2.75 4.08
CA LEU A 74 -19.88 2.96 3.02
C LEU A 74 -21.30 2.66 3.53
N VAL A 75 -22.23 3.57 3.25
CA VAL A 75 -23.67 3.30 3.33
C VAL A 75 -24.16 3.05 1.92
N LYS A 76 -24.93 1.99 1.70
CA LYS A 76 -25.51 1.63 0.40
C LYS A 76 -26.21 2.84 -0.23
N GLY A 77 -25.96 3.13 -1.52
CA GLY A 77 -26.48 4.30 -2.21
C GLY A 77 -25.61 5.56 -2.09
N ALA A 78 -24.35 5.41 -1.72
CA ALA A 78 -23.41 6.52 -1.56
C ALA A 78 -23.15 7.29 -2.87
N SER A 79 -23.25 6.63 -4.02
CA SER A 79 -23.06 7.23 -5.35
C SER A 79 -24.24 8.13 -5.77
N HIS A 80 -25.42 7.93 -5.19
CA HIS A 80 -26.65 8.67 -5.54
C HIS A 80 -27.14 9.60 -4.42
N GLY A 81 -26.47 9.63 -3.25
CA GLY A 81 -26.89 10.37 -2.06
C GLY A 81 -26.13 11.68 -1.83
N GLU A 82 -26.82 12.65 -1.22
CA GLU A 82 -26.19 13.84 -0.65
C GLU A 82 -25.53 13.49 0.70
N GLY A 83 -24.30 13.97 0.94
CA GLY A 83 -23.65 13.95 2.26
C GLY A 83 -22.57 12.87 2.44
N LEU A 84 -22.82 11.83 3.24
CA LEU A 84 -21.79 10.87 3.67
C LEU A 84 -21.15 10.06 2.52
N GLY A 85 -21.94 9.72 1.48
CA GLY A 85 -21.43 9.01 0.31
C GLY A 85 -20.41 9.82 -0.48
N ASN A 86 -20.67 11.09 -0.68
CA ASN A 86 -19.73 11.98 -1.37
C ASN A 86 -18.41 12.15 -0.60
N LYS A 87 -18.46 12.15 0.75
CA LYS A 87 -17.26 12.19 1.58
C LYS A 87 -16.45 10.90 1.44
N PHE A 88 -17.10 9.74 1.44
CA PHE A 88 -16.45 8.45 1.21
C PHE A 88 -15.70 8.44 -0.13
N LEU A 89 -16.36 8.80 -1.22
CA LEU A 89 -15.75 8.85 -2.55
C LEU A 89 -14.61 9.88 -2.64
N SER A 90 -14.74 11.02 -1.93
CA SER A 90 -13.69 12.04 -1.85
C SER A 90 -12.43 11.49 -1.16
N HIS A 91 -12.59 10.82 -0.02
CA HIS A 91 -11.48 10.23 0.69
C HIS A 91 -10.78 9.12 -0.12
N ILE A 92 -11.55 8.30 -0.85
CA ILE A 92 -10.96 7.31 -1.78
C ILE A 92 -10.11 7.98 -2.86
N ARG A 93 -10.52 9.17 -3.36
CA ARG A 93 -9.71 9.90 -4.36
C ARG A 93 -8.35 10.32 -3.84
N GLU A 94 -8.23 10.63 -2.56
CA GLU A 94 -7.01 11.17 -1.92
C GLU A 94 -5.96 10.11 -1.59
N VAL A 95 -6.33 8.82 -1.59
CA VAL A 95 -5.41 7.73 -1.28
C VAL A 95 -4.79 7.11 -2.52
N ASP A 96 -3.62 6.50 -2.38
CA ASP A 96 -2.88 5.89 -3.50
C ASP A 96 -3.31 4.44 -3.77
N ALA A 97 -3.75 3.70 -2.74
CA ALA A 97 -4.24 2.33 -2.83
C ALA A 97 -5.28 2.07 -1.72
N ILE A 98 -5.98 0.94 -1.82
CA ILE A 98 -7.09 0.55 -0.95
C ILE A 98 -6.73 -0.74 -0.20
N VAL A 99 -6.96 -0.74 1.11
CA VAL A 99 -7.05 -1.94 1.94
C VAL A 99 -8.52 -2.20 2.19
N HIS A 100 -9.07 -3.22 1.56
CA HIS A 100 -10.46 -3.60 1.67
C HIS A 100 -10.63 -4.67 2.75
N VAL A 101 -11.13 -4.27 3.91
CA VAL A 101 -11.40 -5.18 5.03
C VAL A 101 -12.71 -5.91 4.78
N VAL A 102 -12.65 -7.24 4.76
CA VAL A 102 -13.78 -8.12 4.44
C VAL A 102 -14.04 -9.04 5.62
N ARG A 103 -15.29 -9.11 6.08
CA ARG A 103 -15.67 -9.96 7.20
C ARG A 103 -15.80 -11.42 6.77
N CYS A 104 -14.95 -12.29 7.34
CA CYS A 104 -14.96 -13.73 7.15
C CYS A 104 -15.08 -14.47 8.49
N PHE A 105 -15.80 -13.92 9.46
CA PHE A 105 -16.05 -14.51 10.76
C PHE A 105 -17.51 -14.36 11.16
N GLU A 106 -18.00 -15.32 11.93
CA GLU A 106 -19.33 -15.27 12.56
C GLU A 106 -19.19 -14.82 14.02
N ASP A 107 -20.08 -13.93 14.45
CA ASP A 107 -20.21 -13.50 15.83
C ASP A 107 -21.67 -13.06 16.06
N GLU A 108 -22.35 -13.75 16.97
CA GLU A 108 -23.77 -13.51 17.29
C GLU A 108 -24.01 -12.11 17.91
N ASN A 109 -22.98 -11.53 18.54
CA ASN A 109 -23.04 -10.21 19.15
C ASN A 109 -22.79 -9.06 18.16
N ILE A 110 -22.29 -9.36 16.97
CA ILE A 110 -21.93 -8.37 15.94
C ILE A 110 -22.89 -8.51 14.75
N ILE A 111 -23.88 -7.62 14.70
CA ILE A 111 -24.88 -7.63 13.63
C ILE A 111 -24.24 -7.27 12.29
N HIS A 112 -24.51 -8.09 11.25
CA HIS A 112 -24.14 -7.75 9.87
C HIS A 112 -25.20 -6.80 9.27
N VAL A 113 -24.78 -5.84 8.45
CA VAL A 113 -25.67 -4.81 7.84
C VAL A 113 -26.76 -5.44 6.99
N ASP A 114 -26.44 -6.51 6.25
CA ASP A 114 -27.39 -7.24 5.39
C ASP A 114 -27.98 -8.51 6.05
N GLY A 115 -27.80 -8.67 7.36
CA GLY A 115 -28.38 -9.77 8.16
C GLY A 115 -27.74 -11.14 7.96
N SER A 116 -26.81 -11.31 7.02
CA SER A 116 -26.04 -12.54 6.79
C SER A 116 -24.63 -12.19 6.33
N ILE A 117 -23.67 -13.06 6.64
CA ILE A 117 -22.29 -12.90 6.23
C ILE A 117 -22.13 -13.49 4.82
N ASP A 118 -21.73 -12.66 3.88
CA ASP A 118 -21.35 -13.06 2.53
C ASP A 118 -20.21 -12.15 2.03
N PRO A 119 -18.95 -12.58 2.21
CA PRO A 119 -17.79 -11.78 1.87
C PRO A 119 -17.75 -11.31 0.40
N ALA A 120 -18.22 -12.15 -0.53
CA ALA A 120 -18.26 -11.81 -1.94
C ALA A 120 -19.25 -10.67 -2.23
N ARG A 121 -20.46 -10.75 -1.66
CA ARG A 121 -21.48 -9.69 -1.76
C ARG A 121 -20.97 -8.39 -1.15
N ASP A 122 -20.27 -8.47 -0.02
CA ASP A 122 -19.75 -7.29 0.66
C ASP A 122 -18.69 -6.56 -0.18
N ILE A 123 -17.81 -7.32 -0.85
CA ILE A 123 -16.86 -6.79 -1.83
C ILE A 123 -17.59 -6.16 -3.02
N GLU A 124 -18.57 -6.87 -3.58
CA GLU A 124 -19.34 -6.39 -4.73
C GLU A 124 -20.08 -5.09 -4.40
N THR A 125 -20.63 -4.98 -3.21
CA THR A 125 -21.34 -3.75 -2.76
C THR A 125 -20.42 -2.53 -2.81
N ILE A 126 -19.20 -2.61 -2.30
CA ILE A 126 -18.23 -1.50 -2.35
C ILE A 126 -17.76 -1.26 -3.79
N ASN A 127 -17.44 -2.31 -4.53
CA ASN A 127 -17.00 -2.17 -5.91
C ASN A 127 -18.04 -1.49 -6.79
N LEU A 128 -19.32 -1.83 -6.66
CA LEU A 128 -20.40 -1.22 -7.43
C LEU A 128 -20.56 0.29 -7.16
N GLU A 129 -20.44 0.72 -5.90
CA GLU A 129 -20.50 2.16 -5.58
C GLU A 129 -19.34 2.95 -6.21
N LEU A 130 -18.12 2.37 -6.22
CA LEU A 130 -16.98 2.98 -6.89
C LEU A 130 -17.14 2.98 -8.42
N ILE A 131 -17.67 1.89 -8.98
CA ILE A 131 -17.96 1.73 -10.40
C ILE A 131 -18.96 2.80 -10.86
N PHE A 132 -20.07 2.99 -10.15
CA PHE A 132 -21.07 3.99 -10.52
C PHE A 132 -20.49 5.41 -10.51
N ALA A 133 -19.67 5.75 -9.51
CA ALA A 133 -18.99 7.05 -9.46
C ALA A 133 -18.02 7.25 -10.63
N ASP A 134 -17.31 6.18 -11.04
CA ASP A 134 -16.40 6.22 -12.18
C ASP A 134 -17.16 6.31 -13.52
N MET A 135 -18.26 5.57 -13.69
CA MET A 135 -19.11 5.65 -14.88
C MET A 135 -19.61 7.07 -15.11
N GLU A 136 -20.07 7.76 -14.06
CA GLU A 136 -20.48 9.16 -14.15
C GLU A 136 -19.30 10.07 -14.56
N SER A 137 -18.12 9.85 -14.01
CA SER A 137 -16.92 10.62 -14.32
C SER A 137 -16.47 10.40 -15.77
N ILE A 138 -16.50 9.16 -16.25
CA ILE A 138 -16.16 8.79 -17.62
C ILE A 138 -17.17 9.38 -18.61
N GLN A 139 -18.49 9.33 -18.30
CA GLN A 139 -19.51 9.90 -19.15
C GLN A 139 -19.31 11.41 -19.37
N ARG A 140 -19.07 12.16 -18.28
CA ARG A 140 -18.77 13.61 -18.36
C ARG A 140 -17.55 13.90 -19.20
N ARG A 141 -16.49 13.08 -19.07
CA ARG A 141 -15.24 13.21 -19.84
C ARG A 141 -15.48 12.91 -21.31
N LYS A 142 -16.19 11.82 -21.63
CA LYS A 142 -16.57 11.44 -22.99
C LYS A 142 -17.35 12.56 -23.69
N ASP A 143 -18.33 13.17 -23.01
CA ASP A 143 -19.13 14.26 -23.57
C ASP A 143 -18.26 15.49 -23.92
N LYS A 144 -17.23 15.77 -23.10
CA LYS A 144 -16.27 16.82 -23.36
C LYS A 144 -15.36 16.48 -24.55
N ALA A 145 -14.83 15.25 -24.59
CA ALA A 145 -13.98 14.77 -25.68
C ALA A 145 -14.71 14.75 -27.02
N LEU A 146 -16.00 14.32 -27.04
CA LEU A 146 -16.86 14.36 -28.22
C LEU A 146 -17.05 15.77 -28.79
N LYS A 147 -17.18 16.79 -27.94
CA LYS A 147 -17.26 18.18 -28.40
C LYS A 147 -15.96 18.63 -29.07
N SER A 148 -14.80 18.29 -28.51
CA SER A 148 -13.50 18.59 -29.07
C SER A 148 -13.27 17.85 -30.40
N PHE A 149 -13.64 16.58 -30.45
CA PHE A 149 -13.55 15.77 -31.67
C PHE A 149 -14.39 16.33 -32.83
N ARG A 150 -15.64 16.75 -32.54
CA ARG A 150 -16.49 17.44 -33.53
C ARG A 150 -15.93 18.78 -33.95
N GLY A 151 -15.13 19.42 -33.11
CA GLY A 151 -14.38 20.64 -33.42
C GLY A 151 -13.13 20.43 -34.26
N GLY A 152 -12.82 19.18 -34.65
CA GLY A 152 -11.67 18.84 -35.54
C GLY A 152 -10.45 18.29 -34.82
N ASP A 153 -10.46 18.12 -33.51
CA ASP A 153 -9.38 17.51 -32.74
C ASP A 153 -9.40 15.98 -32.87
N LYS A 154 -8.58 15.43 -33.77
CA LYS A 154 -8.47 13.98 -33.99
C LYS A 154 -7.98 13.21 -32.77
N LYS A 155 -7.16 13.82 -31.90
CA LYS A 155 -6.68 13.15 -30.67
C LYS A 155 -7.80 12.89 -29.68
N ALA A 156 -8.79 13.76 -29.64
CA ALA A 156 -9.99 13.55 -28.81
C ALA A 156 -10.80 12.31 -29.21
N GLY A 157 -10.70 11.84 -30.47
CA GLY A 157 -11.34 10.60 -30.92
C GLY A 157 -10.81 9.36 -30.18
N VAL A 158 -9.50 9.26 -29.95
CA VAL A 158 -8.88 8.18 -29.20
C VAL A 158 -9.38 8.18 -27.73
N GLU A 159 -9.53 9.36 -27.14
CA GLU A 159 -10.06 9.50 -25.78
C GLU A 159 -11.54 9.07 -25.71
N VAL A 160 -12.34 9.32 -26.73
CA VAL A 160 -13.74 8.85 -26.81
C VAL A 160 -13.81 7.32 -26.87
N ASP A 161 -13.02 6.69 -27.73
CA ASP A 161 -12.99 5.22 -27.90
C ASP A 161 -12.55 4.53 -26.60
N LEU A 162 -11.53 5.09 -25.92
CA LEU A 162 -11.05 4.59 -24.64
C LEU A 162 -12.11 4.75 -23.53
N ALA A 163 -12.80 5.90 -23.51
CA ALA A 163 -13.90 6.15 -22.56
C ALA A 163 -15.06 5.17 -22.76
N ASP A 164 -15.42 4.86 -24.02
CA ASP A 164 -16.46 3.89 -24.33
C ASP A 164 -16.10 2.48 -23.90
N ARG A 165 -14.87 2.07 -24.16
CA ARG A 165 -14.39 0.75 -23.74
C ARG A 165 -14.38 0.60 -22.23
N LEU A 166 -13.88 1.61 -21.49
CA LEU A 166 -13.91 1.61 -20.03
C LEU A 166 -15.32 1.66 -19.46
N TYR A 167 -16.21 2.47 -20.04
CA TYR A 167 -17.60 2.54 -19.60
C TYR A 167 -18.30 1.18 -19.72
N ASN A 168 -18.18 0.51 -20.87
CA ASN A 168 -18.76 -0.83 -21.08
C ASN A 168 -18.15 -1.88 -20.14
N HIS A 169 -16.84 -1.75 -19.83
CA HIS A 169 -16.18 -2.64 -18.88
C HIS A 169 -16.75 -2.47 -17.47
N LEU A 170 -16.92 -1.22 -17.02
CA LEU A 170 -17.52 -0.90 -15.73
C LEU A 170 -19.00 -1.32 -15.66
N GLU A 171 -19.77 -1.11 -16.75
CA GLU A 171 -21.17 -1.54 -16.85
C GLU A 171 -21.33 -3.07 -16.71
N SER A 172 -20.30 -3.85 -17.07
CA SER A 172 -20.27 -5.29 -16.82
C SER A 172 -19.96 -5.67 -15.35
N GLY A 173 -19.88 -4.70 -14.44
CA GLY A 173 -19.60 -4.89 -13.01
C GLY A 173 -18.10 -5.11 -12.69
N LYS A 174 -17.20 -4.83 -13.63
CA LYS A 174 -15.75 -5.04 -13.45
C LYS A 174 -15.03 -3.70 -13.21
N PRO A 175 -14.13 -3.62 -12.22
CA PRO A 175 -13.38 -2.42 -11.92
C PRO A 175 -12.40 -2.04 -13.06
N ALA A 176 -12.14 -0.75 -13.25
CA ALA A 176 -11.29 -0.26 -14.35
C ALA A 176 -9.85 -0.84 -14.32
N ARG A 177 -9.33 -1.21 -13.15
CA ARG A 177 -8.01 -1.87 -13.00
C ARG A 177 -7.90 -3.21 -13.74
N THR A 178 -9.04 -3.88 -14.05
CA THR A 178 -9.08 -5.14 -14.79
C THR A 178 -9.32 -4.96 -16.29
N CYS A 179 -9.54 -3.72 -16.76
CA CYS A 179 -9.69 -3.44 -18.17
C CYS A 179 -8.35 -3.61 -18.91
N PRO A 180 -8.29 -4.41 -19.99
CA PRO A 180 -7.08 -4.50 -20.80
C PRO A 180 -6.73 -3.15 -21.41
N MET A 181 -5.51 -2.67 -21.15
CA MET A 181 -4.97 -1.41 -21.64
C MET A 181 -3.48 -1.57 -21.90
N ASP A 182 -2.98 -0.95 -22.97
CA ASP A 182 -1.54 -0.79 -23.15
C ASP A 182 -0.98 0.32 -22.24
N ASP A 183 0.34 0.53 -22.27
CA ASP A 183 1.00 1.47 -21.37
C ASP A 183 0.63 2.93 -21.68
N GLU A 184 0.41 3.29 -22.94
CA GLU A 184 0.01 4.65 -23.36
C GLU A 184 -1.44 4.95 -22.90
N GLU A 185 -2.35 3.99 -23.10
CA GLU A 185 -3.74 4.08 -22.62
C GLU A 185 -3.79 4.17 -21.10
N ARG A 186 -2.97 3.39 -20.42
CA ARG A 186 -2.87 3.39 -18.95
C ARG A 186 -2.39 4.74 -18.43
N GLU A 187 -1.41 5.37 -19.09
CA GLU A 187 -0.95 6.71 -18.73
C GLU A 187 -2.08 7.75 -18.89
N VAL A 188 -2.84 7.69 -19.98
CA VAL A 188 -4.01 8.55 -20.20
C VAL A 188 -5.05 8.35 -19.11
N VAL A 189 -5.44 7.10 -18.82
CA VAL A 189 -6.47 6.76 -17.81
C VAL A 189 -6.03 7.15 -16.40
N ASN A 190 -4.76 7.05 -16.05
CA ASN A 190 -4.23 7.54 -14.78
C ASN A 190 -4.51 9.03 -14.54
N SER A 191 -4.52 9.83 -15.63
CA SER A 191 -4.88 11.26 -15.57
C SER A 191 -6.36 11.52 -15.31
N TRP A 192 -7.21 10.47 -15.37
CA TRP A 192 -8.65 10.58 -15.14
C TRP A 192 -9.03 10.46 -13.67
N PHE A 193 -8.10 10.00 -12.82
CA PHE A 193 -8.29 9.83 -11.38
C PHE A 193 -9.51 8.97 -11.02
N LEU A 194 -9.70 7.88 -11.75
CA LEU A 194 -10.77 6.94 -11.48
C LEU A 194 -10.53 6.20 -10.16
N LEU A 195 -11.61 5.91 -9.43
CA LEU A 195 -11.54 5.23 -8.14
C LEU A 195 -11.18 3.75 -8.31
N THR A 196 -11.76 3.12 -9.32
CA THR A 196 -11.60 1.68 -9.58
C THR A 196 -10.30 1.32 -10.33
N THR A 197 -9.48 2.31 -10.71
CA THR A 197 -8.09 2.07 -11.17
C THR A 197 -7.12 1.86 -10.02
N LYS A 198 -7.49 2.28 -8.79
CA LYS A 198 -6.61 2.15 -7.63
C LYS A 198 -6.31 0.69 -7.33
N PRO A 199 -5.03 0.36 -7.03
CA PRO A 199 -4.66 -0.97 -6.55
C PRO A 199 -5.38 -1.30 -5.24
N VAL A 200 -5.70 -2.58 -5.04
CA VAL A 200 -6.41 -3.06 -3.85
C VAL A 200 -5.71 -4.27 -3.23
N ILE A 201 -5.74 -4.36 -1.91
CA ILE A 201 -5.47 -5.57 -1.12
C ILE A 201 -6.74 -5.92 -0.37
N TYR A 202 -7.13 -7.18 -0.41
CA TYR A 202 -8.24 -7.71 0.38
C TYR A 202 -7.70 -8.23 1.71
N ALA A 203 -8.12 -7.61 2.82
CA ALA A 203 -7.82 -8.05 4.17
C ALA A 203 -9.01 -8.89 4.66
N ALA A 204 -8.93 -10.21 4.49
CA ALA A 204 -9.94 -11.15 4.97
C ALA A 204 -9.81 -11.27 6.49
N ASN A 205 -10.74 -10.65 7.21
CA ASN A 205 -10.77 -10.63 8.67
C ASN A 205 -11.50 -11.87 9.20
N ILE A 206 -10.75 -12.76 9.86
CA ILE A 206 -11.24 -14.02 10.42
C ILE A 206 -11.37 -13.96 11.95
N ALA A 207 -12.06 -14.94 12.53
CA ALA A 207 -12.13 -15.10 13.98
C ALA A 207 -10.74 -15.45 14.57
N GLU A 208 -10.56 -15.16 15.84
CA GLU A 208 -9.31 -15.38 16.58
C GLU A 208 -8.93 -16.87 16.63
N ASP A 209 -9.91 -17.72 16.91
CA ASP A 209 -9.76 -19.16 17.03
C ASP A 209 -9.49 -19.88 15.69
N ALA A 210 -9.76 -19.23 14.56
CA ALA A 210 -9.47 -19.73 13.24
C ALA A 210 -8.04 -19.42 12.77
N LEU A 211 -7.31 -18.54 13.48
CA LEU A 211 -5.95 -18.20 13.16
C LEU A 211 -4.99 -19.37 13.47
N GLY A 212 -4.22 -19.82 12.47
CA GLY A 212 -3.34 -21.00 12.58
C GLY A 212 -4.05 -22.33 12.27
N GLY A 213 -5.36 -22.32 12.05
CA GLY A 213 -6.15 -23.47 11.62
C GLY A 213 -6.16 -23.72 10.11
N ASP A 214 -7.02 -24.64 9.66
CA ASP A 214 -7.24 -24.88 8.24
C ASP A 214 -8.12 -23.76 7.65
N LEU A 215 -7.52 -22.96 6.77
CA LEU A 215 -8.20 -21.84 6.13
C LEU A 215 -9.33 -22.29 5.19
N SER A 216 -9.35 -23.57 4.77
CA SER A 216 -10.41 -24.11 3.91
C SER A 216 -11.77 -24.20 4.61
N ASP A 217 -11.78 -24.20 5.94
CA ASP A 217 -13.00 -24.27 6.75
C ASP A 217 -13.66 -22.89 6.96
N ILE A 218 -13.01 -21.81 6.54
CA ILE A 218 -13.53 -20.45 6.72
C ILE A 218 -14.55 -20.11 5.63
N PRO A 219 -15.81 -19.86 6.00
CA PRO A 219 -16.88 -19.62 5.03
C PRO A 219 -16.61 -18.42 4.11
N GLY A 220 -16.63 -18.64 2.80
CA GLY A 220 -16.50 -17.60 1.79
C GLY A 220 -15.08 -17.06 1.57
N LEU A 221 -14.07 -17.58 2.25
CA LEU A 221 -12.67 -17.18 2.05
C LEU A 221 -12.19 -17.53 0.63
N ASP A 222 -12.60 -18.70 0.12
CA ASP A 222 -12.36 -19.15 -1.25
C ASP A 222 -12.92 -18.18 -2.32
N LYS A 223 -14.09 -17.58 -2.05
CA LYS A 223 -14.70 -16.57 -2.91
C LYS A 223 -13.91 -15.28 -2.91
N VAL A 224 -13.44 -14.82 -1.74
CA VAL A 224 -12.58 -13.63 -1.64
C VAL A 224 -11.28 -13.84 -2.41
N ASP A 225 -10.65 -14.99 -2.26
CA ASP A 225 -9.43 -15.34 -2.99
C ASP A 225 -9.68 -15.41 -4.51
N GLY A 226 -10.82 -15.98 -4.93
CA GLY A 226 -11.24 -16.00 -6.33
C GLY A 226 -11.42 -14.60 -6.92
N ILE A 227 -12.05 -13.69 -6.19
CA ILE A 227 -12.20 -12.28 -6.60
C ILE A 227 -10.82 -11.61 -6.69
N ALA A 228 -10.00 -11.73 -5.65
CA ALA A 228 -8.66 -11.14 -5.62
C ALA A 228 -7.83 -11.61 -6.84
N LYS A 229 -7.78 -12.92 -7.11
CA LYS A 229 -7.09 -13.48 -8.27
C LYS A 229 -7.63 -12.97 -9.61
N SER A 230 -8.94 -12.82 -9.73
CA SER A 230 -9.57 -12.31 -10.96
C SER A 230 -9.23 -10.86 -11.24
N GLU A 231 -8.91 -10.09 -10.20
CA GLU A 231 -8.53 -8.68 -10.28
C GLU A 231 -7.01 -8.47 -10.28
N GLY A 232 -6.21 -9.54 -10.18
CA GLY A 232 -4.76 -9.44 -10.01
C GLY A 232 -4.35 -8.80 -8.69
N ALA A 233 -5.22 -8.86 -7.69
CA ALA A 233 -5.04 -8.35 -6.34
C ALA A 233 -4.52 -9.45 -5.40
N GLU A 234 -3.93 -9.04 -4.28
CA GLU A 234 -3.51 -9.93 -3.20
C GLU A 234 -4.60 -10.01 -2.13
N MET A 235 -4.81 -11.20 -1.57
CA MET A 235 -5.62 -11.42 -0.38
C MET A 235 -4.71 -11.79 0.79
N LEU A 236 -4.92 -11.16 1.94
CA LEU A 236 -4.26 -11.49 3.20
C LEU A 236 -5.30 -11.88 4.23
N VAL A 237 -5.05 -12.99 4.91
CA VAL A 237 -5.85 -13.41 6.06
C VAL A 237 -5.28 -12.78 7.32
N ILE A 238 -6.13 -12.09 8.08
CA ILE A 238 -5.79 -11.42 9.33
C ILE A 238 -6.88 -11.67 10.36
N SER A 239 -6.55 -11.57 11.64
CA SER A 239 -7.53 -11.41 12.71
C SER A 239 -7.32 -10.03 13.34
N ALA A 240 -8.24 -9.11 13.08
CA ALA A 240 -8.11 -7.72 13.55
C ALA A 240 -8.08 -7.64 15.09
N ALA A 241 -8.75 -8.55 15.78
CA ALA A 241 -8.74 -8.63 17.23
C ALA A 241 -7.35 -9.05 17.76
N ILE A 242 -6.77 -10.10 17.21
CA ILE A 242 -5.40 -10.54 17.53
C ILE A 242 -4.38 -9.43 17.25
N GLU A 243 -4.51 -8.74 16.11
CA GLU A 243 -3.60 -7.62 15.78
C GLU A 243 -3.74 -6.46 16.78
N GLU A 244 -4.93 -6.19 17.29
CA GLU A 244 -5.15 -5.17 18.32
C GLU A 244 -4.53 -5.57 19.68
N GLU A 245 -4.50 -6.86 20.02
CA GLU A 245 -3.80 -7.37 21.19
C GLU A 245 -2.29 -7.30 21.02
N ILE A 246 -1.75 -7.81 19.91
CA ILE A 246 -0.31 -7.76 19.58
C ILE A 246 0.22 -6.32 19.61
N ALA A 247 -0.57 -5.36 19.14
CA ALA A 247 -0.17 -3.94 19.11
C ALA A 247 0.03 -3.32 20.52
N GLN A 248 -0.36 -4.00 21.59
CA GLN A 248 -0.19 -3.58 22.97
C GLN A 248 1.00 -4.26 23.67
N MET A 249 1.57 -5.29 23.04
CA MET A 249 2.68 -6.10 23.57
C MET A 249 4.03 -5.42 23.30
N ASP A 250 4.99 -5.67 24.17
CA ASP A 250 6.39 -5.37 23.86
C ASP A 250 6.98 -6.39 22.88
N ALA A 251 8.25 -6.20 22.47
CA ALA A 251 8.87 -7.03 21.45
C ALA A 251 9.06 -8.49 21.89
N GLU A 252 9.34 -8.75 23.17
CA GLU A 252 9.53 -10.09 23.73
C GLU A 252 8.18 -10.81 23.83
N GLU A 253 7.18 -10.14 24.41
CA GLU A 253 5.82 -10.65 24.51
C GLU A 253 5.21 -10.95 23.12
N LYS A 254 5.42 -10.06 22.12
CA LYS A 254 4.98 -10.27 20.76
C LYS A 254 5.62 -11.53 20.15
N ALA A 255 6.93 -11.72 20.34
CA ALA A 255 7.64 -12.88 19.80
C ALA A 255 7.12 -14.20 20.41
N GLU A 256 6.97 -14.26 21.72
CA GLU A 256 6.42 -15.43 22.43
C GLU A 256 4.98 -15.74 22.00
N PHE A 257 4.16 -14.70 21.85
CA PHE A 257 2.75 -14.85 21.46
C PHE A 257 2.64 -15.39 20.02
N LEU A 258 3.42 -14.85 19.07
CA LEU A 258 3.46 -15.33 17.69
C LEU A 258 3.96 -16.77 17.58
N GLU A 259 4.98 -17.14 18.37
CA GLU A 259 5.47 -18.51 18.45
C GLU A 259 4.40 -19.45 19.00
N GLY A 260 3.69 -19.03 20.05
CA GLY A 260 2.56 -19.79 20.63
C GLY A 260 1.42 -20.04 19.66
N LEU A 261 1.18 -19.11 18.72
CA LEU A 261 0.20 -19.27 17.63
C LEU A 261 0.74 -20.05 16.43
N GLY A 262 2.04 -20.39 16.41
CA GLY A 262 2.68 -21.07 15.28
C GLY A 262 2.82 -20.20 14.02
N ILE A 263 2.82 -18.87 14.18
CA ILE A 263 2.97 -17.90 13.08
C ILE A 263 4.28 -17.12 13.24
N GLY A 264 5.00 -16.97 12.13
CA GLY A 264 6.33 -16.30 12.15
C GLY A 264 6.27 -14.78 12.11
N GLN A 265 5.12 -14.20 11.73
CA GLN A 265 4.95 -12.75 11.56
C GLN A 265 3.49 -12.38 11.75
N SER A 266 3.21 -11.21 12.35
CA SER A 266 1.83 -10.75 12.52
C SER A 266 1.14 -10.47 11.18
N GLY A 267 -0.18 -10.55 11.16
CA GLY A 267 -0.97 -10.20 9.98
C GLY A 267 -0.80 -8.74 9.60
N LEU A 268 -0.68 -7.85 10.58
CA LEU A 268 -0.43 -6.42 10.36
C LEU A 268 0.94 -6.17 9.70
N ASP A 269 2.00 -6.81 10.18
CA ASP A 269 3.33 -6.68 9.57
C ASP A 269 3.34 -7.17 8.11
N ARG A 270 2.64 -8.29 7.84
CA ARG A 270 2.44 -8.80 6.47
C ARG A 270 1.64 -7.82 5.60
N LEU A 271 0.57 -7.24 6.16
CA LEU A 271 -0.26 -6.25 5.48
C LEU A 271 0.55 -5.00 5.11
N ILE A 272 1.33 -4.47 6.05
CA ILE A 272 2.19 -3.30 5.82
C ILE A 272 3.19 -3.59 4.69
N THR A 273 3.85 -4.74 4.74
CA THR A 273 4.83 -5.14 3.72
C THR A 273 4.18 -5.32 2.34
N ALA A 274 3.00 -5.96 2.29
CA ALA A 274 2.25 -6.13 1.05
C ALA A 274 1.77 -4.78 0.48
N CYS A 275 1.30 -3.87 1.31
CA CYS A 275 0.92 -2.51 0.92
C CYS A 275 2.11 -1.72 0.37
N TYR A 276 3.28 -1.85 0.98
CA TYR A 276 4.51 -1.22 0.50
C TYR A 276 4.86 -1.68 -0.92
N ARG A 277 4.80 -2.99 -1.15
CA ARG A 277 5.01 -3.60 -2.46
C ARG A 277 3.92 -3.19 -3.47
N LEU A 278 2.64 -3.18 -3.06
CA LEU A 278 1.51 -2.77 -3.90
C LEU A 278 1.67 -1.35 -4.45
N LEU A 279 2.21 -0.45 -3.63
CA LEU A 279 2.50 0.93 -4.02
C LEU A 279 3.73 1.05 -4.94
N GLY A 280 4.38 -0.06 -5.29
CA GLY A 280 5.61 -0.07 -6.08
C GLY A 280 6.77 0.60 -5.37
N LEU A 281 6.81 0.52 -4.03
CA LEU A 281 7.87 1.11 -3.22
C LEU A 281 9.00 0.12 -2.98
N ILE A 282 10.20 0.66 -2.92
CA ILE A 282 11.42 -0.03 -2.52
C ILE A 282 12.19 0.84 -1.53
N SER A 283 13.11 0.21 -0.78
CA SER A 283 13.98 0.91 0.17
C SER A 283 15.44 0.79 -0.25
N PHE A 284 16.13 1.90 -0.40
CA PHE A 284 17.58 1.91 -0.30
C PHE A 284 18.00 2.27 1.12
N LEU A 285 19.20 1.89 1.51
CA LEU A 285 19.67 1.99 2.88
C LEU A 285 20.93 2.86 2.95
N THR A 286 21.05 3.60 4.03
CA THR A 286 22.32 4.24 4.44
C THR A 286 22.73 3.67 5.79
N ALA A 287 24.01 3.34 5.94
CA ALA A 287 24.53 2.73 7.15
C ALA A 287 25.79 3.46 7.61
N GLY A 288 25.85 3.79 8.89
CA GLY A 288 26.97 4.45 9.55
C GLY A 288 26.78 4.51 11.07
N GLU A 289 27.82 4.92 11.79
CA GLU A 289 27.83 5.02 13.26
C GLU A 289 26.81 6.04 13.81
N ASP A 290 26.46 7.05 13.05
CA ASP A 290 25.46 8.03 13.49
C ASP A 290 24.04 7.55 13.27
N GLU A 291 23.75 6.97 12.10
CA GLU A 291 22.42 6.50 11.74
C GLU A 291 22.47 5.36 10.73
N CYS A 292 21.67 4.32 10.98
CA CYS A 292 21.22 3.36 9.97
C CYS A 292 19.80 3.70 9.58
N ARG A 293 19.55 3.92 8.27
CA ARG A 293 18.25 4.39 7.81
C ARG A 293 17.80 3.77 6.50
N ALA A 294 16.53 3.44 6.44
CA ALA A 294 15.84 3.05 5.21
C ALA A 294 15.14 4.27 4.58
N TRP A 295 15.26 4.38 3.26
CA TRP A 295 14.73 5.49 2.47
C TRP A 295 13.76 4.98 1.42
N THR A 296 12.52 5.43 1.49
CA THR A 296 11.47 5.04 0.53
C THR A 296 11.62 5.76 -0.81
N ILE A 297 11.63 4.98 -1.88
CA ILE A 297 11.54 5.46 -3.25
C ILE A 297 10.58 4.58 -4.06
N LYS A 298 10.12 5.08 -5.20
CA LYS A 298 9.40 4.25 -6.17
C LYS A 298 10.38 3.35 -6.92
N ASN A 299 9.97 2.12 -7.21
CA ASN A 299 10.71 1.27 -8.13
C ASN A 299 10.90 2.00 -9.48
N GLY A 300 12.08 1.91 -10.08
CA GLY A 300 12.46 2.66 -11.27
C GLY A 300 13.07 4.05 -11.00
N THR A 301 13.16 4.49 -9.73
CA THR A 301 13.81 5.76 -9.37
C THR A 301 15.31 5.72 -9.66
N LYS A 302 15.84 6.76 -10.32
CA LYS A 302 17.29 6.90 -10.59
C LYS A 302 18.04 7.48 -9.39
N ALA A 303 19.35 7.25 -9.35
CA ALA A 303 20.23 7.63 -8.25
C ALA A 303 20.15 9.12 -7.84
N PRO A 304 20.10 10.12 -8.77
CA PRO A 304 19.96 11.52 -8.36
C PRO A 304 18.66 11.81 -7.59
N GLN A 305 17.52 11.28 -8.07
CA GLN A 305 16.23 11.44 -7.39
C GLN A 305 16.19 10.72 -6.04
N ALA A 306 16.86 9.56 -5.94
CA ALA A 306 17.03 8.88 -4.65
C ALA A 306 17.87 9.71 -3.68
N ALA A 307 18.96 10.32 -4.13
CA ALA A 307 19.75 11.26 -3.34
C ALA A 307 18.92 12.46 -2.86
N GLY A 308 18.01 12.94 -3.70
CA GLY A 308 17.05 14.00 -3.39
C GLY A 308 16.11 13.67 -2.23
N LYS A 309 15.89 12.39 -1.94
CA LYS A 309 15.11 11.97 -0.75
C LYS A 309 15.84 12.25 0.55
N ILE A 310 17.16 12.28 0.53
CA ILE A 310 17.98 12.66 1.68
C ILE A 310 17.97 14.18 1.83
N HIS A 311 18.33 14.89 0.76
CA HIS A 311 18.34 16.35 0.71
C HIS A 311 18.33 16.84 -0.73
N THR A 312 17.65 17.96 -1.00
CA THR A 312 17.56 18.56 -2.35
C THR A 312 18.92 18.93 -2.94
N ASP A 313 19.88 19.31 -2.10
CA ASP A 313 21.24 19.63 -2.55
C ASP A 313 21.99 18.38 -3.04
N PHE A 314 21.69 17.19 -2.48
CA PHE A 314 22.26 15.94 -2.97
C PHE A 314 21.82 15.60 -4.39
N GLU A 315 20.57 15.92 -4.73
CA GLU A 315 20.06 15.77 -6.10
C GLU A 315 20.72 16.76 -7.06
N ARG A 316 20.75 18.04 -6.67
CA ARG A 316 21.31 19.13 -7.48
C ARG A 316 22.81 18.96 -7.75
N GLY A 317 23.54 18.62 -6.70
CA GLY A 317 24.99 18.46 -6.73
C GLY A 317 25.45 17.02 -7.02
N PHE A 318 24.56 16.12 -7.44
CA PHE A 318 24.87 14.70 -7.62
C PHE A 318 26.05 14.46 -8.54
N ILE A 319 27.05 13.73 -8.05
CA ILE A 319 28.23 13.31 -8.81
C ILE A 319 28.11 11.83 -9.15
N ARG A 320 28.00 10.98 -8.14
CA ARG A 320 27.89 9.52 -8.25
C ARG A 320 27.32 8.92 -6.97
N ALA A 321 26.86 7.67 -7.06
CA ALA A 321 26.50 6.83 -5.92
C ALA A 321 27.53 5.68 -5.77
N GLU A 322 28.06 5.51 -4.57
CA GLU A 322 28.84 4.32 -4.20
C GLU A 322 27.87 3.31 -3.61
N ILE A 323 27.70 2.16 -4.26
CA ILE A 323 26.62 1.21 -3.97
C ILE A 323 27.19 -0.18 -3.72
N VAL A 324 26.67 -0.83 -2.67
CA VAL A 324 26.89 -2.25 -2.36
C VAL A 324 25.52 -2.88 -2.09
N PRO A 325 25.18 -4.04 -2.70
CA PRO A 325 24.00 -4.79 -2.32
C PRO A 325 24.06 -5.21 -0.84
N PHE A 326 22.91 -5.19 -0.15
CA PHE A 326 22.82 -5.56 1.26
C PHE A 326 23.48 -6.93 1.56
N ASP A 327 23.14 -7.98 0.80
CA ASP A 327 23.68 -9.32 1.01
C ASP A 327 25.21 -9.36 0.89
N THR A 328 25.77 -8.60 -0.07
CA THR A 328 27.23 -8.50 -0.25
C THR A 328 27.90 -7.82 0.95
N LEU A 329 27.27 -6.78 1.50
CA LEU A 329 27.78 -6.09 2.69
C LEU A 329 27.79 -7.01 3.90
N VAL A 330 26.71 -7.77 4.11
CA VAL A 330 26.57 -8.72 5.23
C VAL A 330 27.59 -9.86 5.10
N GLU A 331 27.74 -10.43 3.90
CA GLU A 331 28.71 -11.51 3.65
C GLU A 331 30.16 -11.09 3.98
N LEU A 332 30.53 -9.85 3.66
CA LEU A 332 31.88 -9.35 3.86
C LEU A 332 32.10 -8.64 5.20
N GLY A 333 31.04 -8.37 5.93
CA GLY A 333 31.06 -7.81 7.28
C GLY A 333 31.41 -6.32 7.38
N SER A 334 31.88 -5.66 6.31
CA SER A 334 32.15 -4.22 6.35
C SER A 334 32.26 -3.59 4.95
N MET A 335 31.98 -2.29 4.88
CA MET A 335 32.18 -1.48 3.67
C MET A 335 33.66 -1.43 3.23
N ALA A 336 34.59 -1.49 4.18
CA ALA A 336 36.04 -1.54 3.90
C ALA A 336 36.41 -2.83 3.14
N ALA A 337 35.93 -3.98 3.61
CA ALA A 337 36.15 -5.26 2.95
C ALA A 337 35.52 -5.31 1.56
N CYS A 338 34.34 -4.71 1.38
CA CYS A 338 33.72 -4.56 0.06
C CYS A 338 34.59 -3.72 -0.90
N LYS A 339 35.21 -2.64 -0.39
CA LYS A 339 36.13 -1.80 -1.20
C LYS A 339 37.40 -2.55 -1.60
N GLU A 340 38.02 -3.27 -0.66
CA GLU A 340 39.24 -4.07 -0.91
C GLU A 340 38.99 -5.13 -1.99
N LYS A 341 37.80 -5.74 -2.00
CA LYS A 341 37.40 -6.72 -3.03
C LYS A 341 36.88 -6.10 -4.31
N GLY A 342 36.81 -4.78 -4.42
CA GLY A 342 36.32 -4.08 -5.61
C GLY A 342 34.81 -4.24 -5.87
N LEU A 343 34.03 -4.56 -4.83
CA LEU A 343 32.59 -4.82 -4.93
C LEU A 343 31.74 -3.56 -4.65
N VAL A 344 32.37 -2.44 -4.30
CA VAL A 344 31.71 -1.14 -4.25
C VAL A 344 31.60 -0.58 -5.66
N ARG A 345 30.39 -0.56 -6.18
CA ARG A 345 30.12 -0.02 -7.52
C ARG A 345 30.02 1.50 -7.47
N SER A 346 30.61 2.16 -8.45
CA SER A 346 30.45 3.61 -8.65
C SER A 346 29.47 3.85 -9.79
N GLU A 347 28.27 4.29 -9.43
CA GLU A 347 27.14 4.42 -10.35
C GLU A 347 26.84 5.89 -10.67
N GLY A 348 26.52 6.16 -11.94
CA GLY A 348 26.21 7.50 -12.44
C GLY A 348 24.72 7.85 -12.37
N LYS A 349 24.35 8.94 -13.05
CA LYS A 349 22.99 9.53 -13.03
C LYS A 349 21.90 8.60 -13.57
N GLU A 350 22.25 7.69 -14.47
CA GLU A 350 21.29 6.79 -15.12
C GLU A 350 21.04 5.49 -14.33
N TYR A 351 21.75 5.29 -13.23
CA TYR A 351 21.56 4.10 -12.42
C TYR A 351 20.17 4.08 -11.79
N VAL A 352 19.45 3.00 -12.03
CA VAL A 352 18.15 2.74 -11.42
C VAL A 352 18.38 2.01 -10.10
N MET A 353 17.95 2.62 -9.01
CA MET A 353 18.09 2.08 -7.65
C MET A 353 17.38 0.75 -7.50
N LYS A 354 17.98 -0.15 -6.73
CA LYS A 354 17.41 -1.46 -6.39
C LYS A 354 17.06 -1.52 -4.91
N ASP A 355 16.07 -2.35 -4.58
CA ASP A 355 15.73 -2.62 -3.18
C ASP A 355 16.91 -3.24 -2.45
N GLY A 356 17.25 -2.71 -1.28
CA GLY A 356 18.39 -3.15 -0.48
C GLY A 356 19.76 -2.61 -0.92
N ASP A 357 19.83 -1.66 -1.86
CA ASP A 357 21.08 -0.98 -2.15
C ASP A 357 21.57 -0.19 -0.93
N ILE A 358 22.75 -0.56 -0.39
CA ILE A 358 23.46 0.25 0.61
C ILE A 358 24.22 1.35 -0.14
N THR A 359 23.89 2.61 0.15
CA THR A 359 24.29 3.72 -0.73
C THR A 359 25.00 4.84 0.02
N LEU A 360 26.11 5.32 -0.56
CA LEU A 360 26.75 6.57 -0.19
C LEU A 360 26.79 7.51 -1.41
N PHE A 361 26.01 8.59 -1.34
CA PHE A 361 26.00 9.59 -2.40
C PHE A 361 27.17 10.57 -2.29
N ARG A 362 27.84 10.80 -3.40
CA ARG A 362 28.85 11.85 -3.54
C ARG A 362 28.24 13.01 -4.32
N PHE A 363 28.28 14.17 -3.73
CA PHE A 363 27.71 15.39 -4.28
C PHE A 363 28.62 16.58 -4.02
N HIS A 364 28.42 17.64 -4.79
CA HIS A 364 29.08 18.93 -4.61
C HIS A 364 28.03 20.03 -4.76
N VAL A 365 27.97 20.95 -3.78
CA VAL A 365 27.07 22.11 -3.78
C VAL A 365 27.88 23.37 -4.02
#